data_338acc3484c2b63bb942793ecd4d1c44
#
_entry.id   338acc3484c2b63bb942793ecd4d1c44
#
_cell.length_a   1.000
_cell.length_b   1.000
_cell.length_c   1.000
_cell.angle_alpha   90.00
_cell.angle_beta   90.00
_cell.angle_gamma   90.00
#
_symmetry.space_group_name_H-M   'P 1'
#
loop_
_entity.id
_entity.type
_entity.pdbx_description
1 polymer ?
#
loop_
_entity_poly.entity_id
_entity_poly.type
_entity_poly.pdbx_seq_one_letter_code
_entity_poly.pdbx_strand_id
1 'polypeptide(L)'
;KSGKPRHIPLSDEAITVIRSIPRQQGNPWLFPGHAPGKPLSDLYLFWNSLRRSLGLTSVRIHDLRHTFASFLVNAGHSLYEVQKLLGHSDPRTTMRYAHLEQASLVAVAETVSIFLAQSGRENTGEHKDGNFIPRPHGAYKRNRASPTTR
;
A
#
# COMPACT_ATOMS: atom_id res chain seq x y z
N LYS A 1 -9.08 18.95 -0.43
CA LYS A 1 -9.73 17.87 0.35
C LYS A 1 -10.85 17.32 -0.53
N SER A 2 -10.83 16.03 -0.87
CA SER A 2 -11.73 15.44 -1.88
C SER A 2 -13.19 15.32 -1.42
N GLY A 3 -13.47 15.46 -0.12
CA GLY A 3 -14.80 15.24 0.47
C GLY A 3 -15.38 13.83 0.29
N LYS A 4 -14.69 12.93 -0.40
CA LYS A 4 -15.15 11.56 -0.65
C LYS A 4 -14.71 10.62 0.47
N PRO A 5 -15.58 9.71 0.93
CA PRO A 5 -15.19 8.67 1.88
C PRO A 5 -14.12 7.75 1.27
N ARG A 6 -13.24 7.23 2.11
CA ARG A 6 -12.20 6.28 1.73
C ARG A 6 -12.22 5.09 2.67
N HIS A 7 -12.05 3.90 2.11
CA HIS A 7 -11.85 2.68 2.86
C HIS A 7 -10.35 2.38 2.90
N ILE A 8 -9.83 2.26 4.12
CA ILE A 8 -8.42 1.93 4.36
C ILE A 8 -8.41 0.64 5.20
N PRO A 9 -7.70 -0.42 4.77
CA PRO A 9 -7.52 -1.62 5.57
C PRO A 9 -6.75 -1.27 6.84
N LEU A 10 -7.12 -1.88 7.95
CA LEU A 10 -6.46 -1.71 9.24
C LEU A 10 -5.79 -3.02 9.64
N SER A 11 -4.61 -2.95 10.26
CA SER A 11 -3.99 -4.10 10.91
C SER A 11 -4.73 -4.45 12.21
N ASP A 12 -4.51 -5.66 12.72
CA ASP A 12 -5.12 -6.12 13.97
C ASP A 12 -4.69 -5.24 15.16
N GLU A 13 -3.44 -4.77 15.16
CA GLU A 13 -2.93 -3.85 16.16
C GLU A 13 -3.66 -2.50 16.11
N ALA A 14 -3.87 -1.96 14.90
CA ALA A 14 -4.60 -0.72 14.72
C ALA A 14 -6.07 -0.87 15.18
N ILE A 15 -6.71 -2.02 14.89
CA ILE A 15 -8.06 -2.34 15.37
C ILE A 15 -8.08 -2.41 16.89
N THR A 16 -7.08 -3.04 17.51
CA THR A 16 -6.95 -3.14 18.97
C THR A 16 -6.84 -1.76 19.60
N VAL A 17 -5.98 -0.89 19.06
CA VAL A 17 -5.86 0.50 19.53
C VAL A 17 -7.18 1.26 19.40
N ILE A 18 -7.86 1.13 18.25
CA ILE A 18 -9.15 1.80 18.02
C ILE A 18 -10.22 1.32 19.02
N ARG A 19 -10.24 0.02 19.31
CA ARG A 19 -11.19 -0.57 20.28
C ARG A 19 -10.92 -0.15 21.71
N SER A 20 -9.68 0.16 22.07
CA SER A 20 -9.31 0.64 23.40
C SER A 20 -9.69 2.11 23.67
N ILE A 21 -10.04 2.88 22.62
CA ILE A 21 -10.43 4.27 22.76
C ILE A 21 -11.81 4.35 23.43
N PRO A 22 -11.96 5.07 24.57
CA PRO A 22 -13.24 5.24 25.24
C PRO A 22 -14.27 5.88 24.31
N ARG A 23 -15.45 5.25 24.21
CA ARG A 23 -16.54 5.76 23.37
C ARG A 23 -17.48 6.63 24.21
N GLN A 24 -17.86 7.77 23.67
CA GLN A 24 -18.93 8.59 24.26
C GLN A 24 -20.29 8.08 23.78
N GLN A 25 -21.16 7.76 24.72
CA GLN A 25 -22.52 7.30 24.40
C GLN A 25 -23.28 8.36 23.58
N GLY A 26 -23.91 7.92 22.49
CA GLY A 26 -24.63 8.82 21.58
C GLY A 26 -23.75 9.65 20.65
N ASN A 27 -22.41 9.52 20.71
CA ASN A 27 -21.51 10.22 19.81
C ASN A 27 -21.02 9.28 18.69
N PRO A 28 -21.27 9.59 17.39
CA PRO A 28 -20.87 8.73 16.29
C PRO A 28 -19.35 8.79 15.99
N TRP A 29 -18.63 9.78 16.52
CA TRP A 29 -17.24 10.02 16.20
C TRP A 29 -16.30 9.21 17.08
N LEU A 30 -15.29 8.60 16.47
CA LEU A 30 -14.20 7.93 17.18
C LEU A 30 -13.36 8.94 17.98
N PHE A 31 -13.12 10.09 17.37
CA PHE A 31 -12.45 11.24 18.00
C PHE A 31 -13.42 12.39 18.13
N PRO A 32 -14.13 12.47 19.25
CA PRO A 32 -15.09 13.55 19.50
C PRO A 32 -14.35 14.89 19.69
N GLY A 33 -14.94 15.95 19.18
CA GLY A 33 -14.48 17.32 19.42
C GLY A 33 -15.04 17.91 20.72
N HIS A 34 -14.64 19.14 21.03
CA HIS A 34 -15.15 19.87 22.19
C HIS A 34 -16.63 20.26 22.04
N ALA A 35 -17.07 20.55 20.81
CA ALA A 35 -18.47 20.87 20.56
C ALA A 35 -19.31 19.57 20.47
N PRO A 36 -20.50 19.52 21.12
CA PRO A 36 -21.37 18.35 21.09
C PRO A 36 -21.67 17.88 19.66
N GLY A 37 -21.55 16.58 19.41
CA GLY A 37 -21.85 15.95 18.11
C GLY A 37 -20.88 16.31 16.97
N LYS A 38 -19.81 17.01 17.23
CA LYS A 38 -18.78 17.33 16.23
C LYS A 38 -17.53 16.46 16.39
N PRO A 39 -16.83 16.14 15.28
CA PRO A 39 -15.55 15.47 15.36
C PRO A 39 -14.46 16.41 15.87
N LEU A 40 -13.34 15.83 16.32
CA LEU A 40 -12.13 16.57 16.60
C LEU A 40 -11.64 17.25 15.32
N SER A 41 -11.48 18.55 15.35
CA SER A 41 -11.12 19.38 14.18
C SER A 41 -9.64 19.70 14.12
N ASP A 42 -8.96 19.78 15.26
CA ASP A 42 -7.57 20.17 15.37
C ASP A 42 -6.83 19.37 16.45
N LEU A 43 -5.68 18.87 16.09
CA LEU A 43 -4.75 18.15 16.97
C LEU A 43 -3.52 18.99 17.35
N TYR A 44 -3.43 20.22 16.88
CA TYR A 44 -2.19 21.00 16.99
C TYR A 44 -1.75 21.20 18.44
N LEU A 45 -2.65 21.66 19.30
CA LEU A 45 -2.29 21.94 20.71
C LEU A 45 -1.87 20.65 21.44
N PHE A 46 -2.63 19.58 21.25
CA PHE A 46 -2.32 18.28 21.85
C PHE A 46 -0.95 17.78 21.35
N TRP A 47 -0.75 17.76 20.03
CA TRP A 47 0.50 17.30 19.43
C TRP A 47 1.70 18.14 19.91
N ASN A 48 1.53 19.47 19.95
CA ASN A 48 2.57 20.39 20.37
C ASN A 48 2.98 20.18 21.86
N SER A 49 2.02 19.91 22.73
CA SER A 49 2.27 19.55 24.13
C SER A 49 3.00 18.22 24.22
N LEU A 50 2.49 17.18 23.56
CA LEU A 50 3.07 15.83 23.57
C LEU A 50 4.50 15.80 23.03
N ARG A 51 4.76 16.39 21.86
CA ARG A 51 6.10 16.40 21.28
C ARG A 51 7.14 17.14 22.14
N ARG A 52 6.69 18.19 22.85
CA ARG A 52 7.57 18.91 23.80
C ARG A 52 7.92 18.08 25.02
N SER A 53 6.95 17.38 25.60
CA SER A 53 7.19 16.51 26.75
C SER A 53 8.11 15.34 26.44
N LEU A 54 8.17 14.92 25.16
CA LEU A 54 9.04 13.85 24.66
C LEU A 54 10.38 14.35 24.10
N GLY A 55 10.66 15.66 24.14
CA GLY A 55 11.86 16.23 23.54
C GLY A 55 11.89 16.24 22.01
N LEU A 56 10.77 15.92 21.34
CA LEU A 56 10.63 15.81 19.88
C LEU A 56 10.18 17.13 19.24
N THR A 57 10.79 18.24 19.62
CA THR A 57 10.34 19.60 19.28
C THR A 57 10.30 19.90 17.77
N SER A 58 11.15 19.24 16.98
CA SER A 58 11.21 19.39 15.53
C SER A 58 10.20 18.51 14.76
N VAL A 59 9.62 17.47 15.40
CA VAL A 59 8.74 16.51 14.74
C VAL A 59 7.33 17.07 14.60
N ARG A 60 6.83 17.10 13.38
CA ARG A 60 5.45 17.47 13.05
C ARG A 60 4.58 16.20 12.99
N ILE A 61 3.29 16.34 13.24
CA ILE A 61 2.34 15.20 13.11
C ILE A 61 2.36 14.58 11.70
N HIS A 62 2.62 15.40 10.67
CA HIS A 62 2.71 14.92 9.30
C HIS A 62 3.97 14.08 9.04
N ASP A 63 5.01 14.26 9.83
CA ASP A 63 6.26 13.49 9.71
C ASP A 63 6.05 12.03 10.12
N LEU A 64 5.07 11.72 11.00
CA LEU A 64 4.65 10.35 11.29
C LEU A 64 4.13 9.63 10.04
N ARG A 65 3.38 10.36 9.20
CA ARG A 65 2.90 9.83 7.92
C ARG A 65 4.05 9.58 6.94
N HIS A 66 5.05 10.46 6.93
CA HIS A 66 6.26 10.27 6.12
C HIS A 66 7.05 9.06 6.58
N THR A 67 7.23 8.91 7.89
CA THR A 67 7.90 7.75 8.49
C THR A 67 7.20 6.46 8.13
N PHE A 68 5.88 6.41 8.25
CA PHE A 68 5.07 5.25 7.87
C PHE A 68 5.23 4.89 6.38
N ALA A 69 5.20 5.89 5.49
CA ALA A 69 5.44 5.67 4.07
C ALA A 69 6.84 5.10 3.80
N SER A 70 7.87 5.66 4.44
CA SER A 70 9.25 5.20 4.29
C SER A 70 9.44 3.77 4.79
N PHE A 71 8.80 3.38 5.89
CA PHE A 71 8.83 2.00 6.38
C PHE A 71 8.24 1.02 5.37
N LEU A 72 7.11 1.35 4.74
CA LEU A 72 6.49 0.50 3.74
C LEU A 72 7.38 0.32 2.51
N VAL A 73 7.96 1.41 1.98
CA VAL A 73 8.85 1.34 0.83
C VAL A 73 10.12 0.54 1.15
N ASN A 74 10.73 0.78 2.32
CA ASN A 74 11.90 0.02 2.76
C ASN A 74 11.59 -1.46 3.04
N ALA A 75 10.34 -1.79 3.35
CA ALA A 75 9.85 -3.17 3.47
C ALA A 75 9.56 -3.84 2.11
N GLY A 76 9.79 -3.13 0.98
CA GLY A 76 9.62 -3.65 -0.37
C GLY A 76 8.22 -3.44 -0.97
N HIS A 77 7.34 -2.66 -0.31
CA HIS A 77 6.04 -2.33 -0.89
C HIS A 77 6.19 -1.29 -2.00
N SER A 78 5.45 -1.48 -3.08
CA SER A 78 5.46 -0.57 -4.23
C SER A 78 4.92 0.81 -3.88
N LEU A 79 5.41 1.85 -4.58
CA LEU A 79 4.87 3.20 -4.42
C LEU A 79 3.37 3.29 -4.69
N TYR A 80 2.83 2.42 -5.54
CA TYR A 80 1.39 2.36 -5.81
C TYR A 80 0.60 1.89 -4.57
N GLU A 81 1.05 0.84 -3.87
CA GLU A 81 0.42 0.35 -2.64
C GLU A 81 0.47 1.41 -1.55
N VAL A 82 1.65 2.03 -1.37
CA VAL A 82 1.84 3.15 -0.42
C VAL A 82 0.91 4.32 -0.75
N GLN A 83 0.78 4.69 -2.02
CA GLN A 83 -0.14 5.73 -2.48
C GLN A 83 -1.60 5.40 -2.10
N LYS A 84 -2.04 4.17 -2.38
CA LYS A 84 -3.39 3.71 -2.07
C LYS A 84 -3.65 3.73 -0.57
N LEU A 85 -2.75 3.18 0.23
CA LEU A 85 -2.89 3.11 1.68
C LEU A 85 -2.90 4.51 2.32
N LEU A 86 -2.02 5.40 1.87
CA LEU A 86 -2.01 6.79 2.32
C LEU A 86 -3.16 7.62 1.76
N GLY A 87 -3.80 7.17 0.68
CA GLY A 87 -4.89 7.89 0.01
C GLY A 87 -4.42 9.19 -0.63
N HIS A 88 -3.24 9.21 -1.22
CA HIS A 88 -2.78 10.32 -2.03
C HIS A 88 -3.57 10.35 -3.35
N SER A 89 -4.25 11.44 -3.62
CA SER A 89 -4.95 11.66 -4.90
C SER A 89 -3.99 11.95 -6.05
N ASP A 90 -2.86 12.60 -5.76
CA ASP A 90 -1.79 12.88 -6.72
C ASP A 90 -0.62 11.91 -6.50
N PRO A 91 -0.27 11.08 -7.50
CA PRO A 91 0.88 10.17 -7.43
C PRO A 91 2.20 10.87 -7.12
N ARG A 92 2.37 12.12 -7.58
CA ARG A 92 3.57 12.93 -7.32
C ARG A 92 3.88 13.07 -5.84
N THR A 93 2.84 13.06 -4.99
CA THR A 93 3.03 13.12 -3.54
C THR A 93 3.76 11.89 -2.99
N THR A 94 3.57 10.72 -3.62
CA THR A 94 4.23 9.47 -3.22
C THR A 94 5.59 9.30 -3.89
N MET A 95 5.81 9.91 -5.06
CA MET A 95 7.10 9.85 -5.79
C MET A 95 8.29 10.39 -4.99
N ARG A 96 8.07 11.18 -3.94
CA ARG A 96 9.14 11.61 -3.02
C ARG A 96 9.87 10.45 -2.33
N TYR A 97 9.27 9.27 -2.30
CA TYR A 97 9.85 8.06 -1.72
C TYR A 97 10.51 7.15 -2.76
N ALA A 98 10.52 7.53 -4.06
CA ALA A 98 11.04 6.69 -5.14
C ALA A 98 12.54 6.34 -4.96
N HIS A 99 13.30 7.24 -4.32
CA HIS A 99 14.71 6.98 -4.02
C HIS A 99 14.92 5.80 -3.05
N LEU A 100 13.91 5.41 -2.28
CA LEU A 100 13.96 4.27 -1.37
C LEU A 100 13.70 2.93 -2.09
N GLU A 101 13.07 2.94 -3.28
CA GLU A 101 12.83 1.74 -4.09
C GLU A 101 14.09 1.20 -4.78
N GLN A 102 15.15 1.99 -4.92
CA GLN A 102 16.35 1.58 -5.67
C GLN A 102 17.02 0.32 -5.12
N ALA A 103 16.98 0.11 -3.81
CA ALA A 103 17.49 -1.13 -3.21
C ALA A 103 16.67 -2.37 -3.63
N SER A 104 15.40 -2.20 -3.96
CA SER A 104 14.49 -3.26 -4.41
C SER A 104 14.74 -3.67 -5.87
N LEU A 105 15.19 -2.76 -6.73
CA LEU A 105 15.37 -3.04 -8.16
C LEU A 105 16.46 -4.09 -8.43
N VAL A 106 17.52 -4.10 -7.63
CA VAL A 106 18.58 -5.12 -7.73
C VAL A 106 18.02 -6.49 -7.37
N ALA A 107 17.26 -6.61 -6.29
CA ALA A 107 16.63 -7.86 -5.88
C ALA A 107 15.63 -8.36 -6.93
N VAL A 108 14.88 -7.47 -7.58
CA VAL A 108 13.96 -7.83 -8.69
C VAL A 108 14.74 -8.34 -9.90
N ALA A 109 15.86 -7.70 -10.28
CA ALA A 109 16.70 -8.17 -11.35
C ALA A 109 17.32 -9.53 -11.06
N GLU A 110 17.76 -9.78 -9.81
CA GLU A 110 18.28 -11.08 -9.38
C GLU A 110 17.20 -12.18 -9.41
N THR A 111 15.95 -11.84 -9.09
CA THR A 111 14.82 -12.79 -9.16
C THR A 111 14.64 -13.35 -10.57
N VAL A 112 14.76 -12.50 -11.60
CA VAL A 112 14.70 -12.94 -13.01
C VAL A 112 15.87 -13.88 -13.34
N SER A 113 17.06 -13.57 -12.87
CA SER A 113 18.26 -14.40 -13.07
C SER A 113 18.10 -15.78 -12.43
N ILE A 114 17.57 -15.84 -11.21
CA ILE A 114 17.27 -17.10 -10.49
C ILE A 114 16.22 -17.92 -11.26
N PHE A 115 15.15 -17.29 -11.70
CA PHE A 115 14.08 -17.96 -12.47
C PHE A 115 14.61 -18.55 -13.77
N LEU A 116 15.42 -17.80 -14.53
CA LEU A 116 16.03 -18.28 -15.77
C LEU A 116 17.01 -19.44 -15.52
N ALA A 117 17.80 -19.38 -14.44
CA ALA A 117 18.71 -20.45 -14.05
C ALA A 117 17.96 -21.75 -13.66
N GLN A 118 16.83 -21.65 -13.02
CA GLN A 118 15.96 -22.78 -12.66
C GLN A 118 15.31 -23.40 -13.90
N SER A 119 14.74 -22.57 -14.79
CA SER A 119 14.10 -23.00 -16.04
C SER A 119 15.11 -23.66 -17.01
N GLY A 120 16.37 -23.22 -16.98
CA GLY A 120 17.44 -23.83 -17.78
C GLY A 120 17.86 -25.21 -17.28
N ARG A 121 17.71 -25.50 -15.98
CA ARG A 121 18.03 -26.81 -15.40
C ARG A 121 16.96 -27.88 -15.66
N GLU A 122 15.71 -27.49 -15.75
CA GLU A 122 14.62 -28.41 -16.10
C GLU A 122 14.69 -28.89 -17.56
N ASN A 123 15.34 -28.12 -18.44
CA ASN A 123 15.46 -28.45 -19.87
C ASN A 123 16.72 -29.30 -20.19
N THR A 124 17.60 -29.58 -19.21
CA THR A 124 18.79 -30.44 -19.40
C THR A 124 18.63 -31.87 -18.85
N GLY A 125 17.43 -32.22 -18.38
CA GLY A 125 17.05 -33.59 -18.03
C GLY A 125 16.76 -34.41 -19.28
N GLU A 126 17.68 -35.28 -19.66
CA GLU A 126 17.66 -36.42 -20.60
C GLU A 126 16.45 -36.51 -21.56
N HIS A 127 16.58 -35.96 -22.76
CA HIS A 127 15.79 -36.42 -23.91
C HIS A 127 16.47 -37.64 -24.53
N LYS A 128 16.14 -38.84 -24.02
CA LYS A 128 16.11 -40.03 -24.84
C LYS A 128 14.76 -40.07 -25.53
N ASP A 129 14.87 -40.20 -26.88
CA ASP A 129 13.79 -40.44 -27.85
C ASP A 129 13.07 -39.20 -28.44
N GLY A 130 13.43 -39.05 -29.73
CA GLY A 130 12.90 -38.01 -30.60
C GLY A 130 11.41 -38.14 -30.89
N ASN A 131 10.70 -37.12 -30.56
CA ASN A 131 9.59 -36.55 -31.31
C ASN A 131 9.12 -35.27 -30.60
N PHE A 132 9.70 -34.13 -31.00
CA PHE A 132 9.21 -32.84 -30.56
C PHE A 132 8.01 -32.46 -31.44
N ILE A 133 6.79 -32.59 -30.91
CA ILE A 133 5.60 -31.96 -31.48
C ILE A 133 5.36 -30.67 -30.68
N PRO A 134 5.59 -29.48 -31.26
CA PRO A 134 5.26 -28.23 -30.58
C PRO A 134 3.73 -28.11 -30.46
N ARG A 135 3.23 -27.99 -29.22
CA ARG A 135 1.81 -27.66 -28.99
C ARG A 135 1.59 -26.19 -29.38
N PRO A 136 0.59 -25.88 -30.23
CA PRO A 136 0.27 -24.51 -30.55
C PRO A 136 -0.25 -23.79 -29.30
N HIS A 137 0.30 -22.60 -29.01
CA HIS A 137 -0.20 -21.70 -28.00
C HIS A 137 -1.70 -21.44 -28.23
N GLY A 138 -2.49 -21.68 -27.19
CA GLY A 138 -3.93 -21.51 -27.19
C GLY A 138 -4.35 -20.14 -27.68
N ALA A 139 -5.21 -20.15 -28.69
CA ALA A 139 -5.81 -18.95 -29.26
C ALA A 139 -6.58 -18.16 -28.20
N TYR A 140 -6.23 -16.91 -28.04
CA TYR A 140 -6.97 -15.92 -27.27
C TYR A 140 -8.37 -15.77 -27.87
N LYS A 141 -9.39 -16.36 -27.26
CA LYS A 141 -10.79 -16.20 -27.65
C LYS A 141 -11.22 -14.74 -27.41
N ARG A 142 -11.28 -13.96 -28.47
CA ARG A 142 -11.99 -12.67 -28.49
C ARG A 142 -13.49 -12.94 -28.37
N ASN A 143 -14.06 -12.64 -27.20
CA ASN A 143 -15.52 -12.53 -27.09
C ASN A 143 -15.99 -11.32 -27.90
N ARG A 144 -16.52 -11.58 -29.10
CA ARG A 144 -17.35 -10.61 -29.80
C ARG A 144 -18.76 -10.69 -29.21
N ALA A 145 -19.16 -9.64 -28.50
CA ALA A 145 -20.55 -9.39 -28.19
C ALA A 145 -21.26 -9.00 -29.49
N SER A 146 -22.29 -9.75 -29.88
CA SER A 146 -23.19 -9.44 -31.01
C SER A 146 -24.17 -8.34 -30.61
N PRO A 147 -24.51 -7.40 -31.48
CA PRO A 147 -25.56 -6.41 -31.19
C PRO A 147 -26.94 -7.07 -31.42
N THR A 148 -27.77 -6.97 -30.41
CA THR A 148 -29.21 -7.35 -30.53
C THR A 148 -29.99 -6.15 -31.02
N THR A 149 -30.55 -6.27 -32.20
CA THR A 149 -31.60 -5.42 -32.80
C THR A 149 -32.95 -5.74 -32.15
N ARG A 150 -33.59 -4.78 -31.56
CA ARG A 150 -34.98 -4.32 -31.69
C ARG A 150 -35.35 -3.36 -30.59
#